data_3da681847ae28b8f3a668cf32029d60a
#
_entry.id   3da681847ae28b8f3a668cf32029d60a
#
_cell.length_a   1.000
_cell.length_b   1.000
_cell.length_c   1.000
_cell.angle_alpha   90.00
_cell.angle_beta   90.00
_cell.angle_gamma   90.00
#
_symmetry.space_group_name_H-M   'P 1'
#
loop_
_entity.id
_entity.type
_entity.pdbx_description
1 polymer ?
#
loop_
_entity_poly.entity_id
_entity_poly.type
_entity_poly.pdbx_seq_one_letter_code
_entity_poly.pdbx_strand_id
1 'polypeptide(L)'
;SLAGLTSAHAQTEIQWWHAMGGALGEWVNDLAQDFNKSQNQYKVVPVFKGGYDESMTAAIAAFRAGNAPHILQVFEVGTATMMASKGAIRPVAEVMKEAGVQFNPDAYVPAVAGYYTSPSGQMLSFPFNSSTPVFHYNKDAFKAAGMDPESPPKTWPEVALAAAKLKASGHKCP
;
A
#
# COMPACT_ATOMS: atom_id res chain seq x y z
N SER A 1 30.55 -33.74 31.04
CA SER A 1 30.22 -32.76 30.01
C SER A 1 28.71 -32.71 29.85
N LEU A 2 28.05 -31.71 30.44
CA LEU A 2 26.63 -31.41 30.15
C LEU A 2 26.57 -30.64 28.86
N ALA A 3 26.17 -31.30 27.79
CA ALA A 3 25.78 -30.62 26.55
C ALA A 3 24.47 -29.85 26.80
N GLY A 4 24.54 -28.55 26.86
CA GLY A 4 23.36 -27.68 26.91
C GLY A 4 22.55 -27.87 25.64
N LEU A 5 21.38 -28.49 25.77
CA LEU A 5 20.37 -28.50 24.72
C LEU A 5 19.84 -27.06 24.57
N THR A 6 20.37 -26.32 23.61
CA THR A 6 19.73 -25.07 23.16
C THR A 6 18.44 -25.47 22.48
N SER A 7 17.30 -25.22 23.13
CA SER A 7 15.99 -25.34 22.52
C SER A 7 15.96 -24.35 21.34
N ALA A 8 16.01 -24.87 20.12
CA ALA A 8 15.69 -24.07 18.94
C ALA A 8 14.21 -23.71 19.03
N HIS A 9 13.91 -22.51 19.51
CA HIS A 9 12.54 -21.97 19.39
C HIS A 9 12.21 -21.82 17.92
N ALA A 10 11.18 -22.52 17.45
CA ALA A 10 10.66 -22.30 16.12
C ALA A 10 10.20 -20.83 16.00
N GLN A 11 10.60 -20.16 14.93
CA GLN A 11 10.16 -18.79 14.65
C GLN A 11 8.64 -18.75 14.54
N THR A 12 8.01 -17.72 15.11
CA THR A 12 6.58 -17.47 14.92
C THR A 12 6.36 -16.90 13.54
N GLU A 13 5.56 -17.60 12.72
CA GLU A 13 5.23 -17.15 11.37
C GLU A 13 4.18 -16.06 11.40
N ILE A 14 4.43 -14.97 10.66
CA ILE A 14 3.55 -13.81 10.47
C ILE A 14 3.19 -13.74 9.01
N GLN A 15 1.97 -14.09 8.64
CA GLN A 15 1.47 -13.97 7.27
C GLN A 15 1.12 -12.51 6.95
N TRP A 16 1.71 -12.00 5.88
CA TRP A 16 1.42 -10.69 5.32
C TRP A 16 0.79 -10.82 3.94
N TRP A 17 -0.52 -10.63 3.87
CA TRP A 17 -1.24 -10.66 2.59
C TRP A 17 -1.20 -9.30 1.90
N HIS A 18 -0.84 -9.30 0.64
CA HIS A 18 -0.66 -8.09 -0.16
C HIS A 18 -1.15 -8.26 -1.60
N ALA A 19 -1.36 -7.13 -2.28
CA ALA A 19 -1.82 -7.05 -3.67
C ALA A 19 -0.75 -6.47 -4.62
N MET A 20 0.51 -6.45 -4.20
CA MET A 20 1.62 -5.92 -5.00
C MET A 20 2.13 -6.98 -5.97
N GLY A 21 1.98 -6.76 -7.28
CA GLY A 21 2.51 -7.60 -8.33
C GLY A 21 3.77 -7.01 -8.98
N GLY A 22 4.46 -7.80 -9.81
CA GLY A 22 5.66 -7.39 -10.55
C GLY A 22 6.76 -6.84 -9.63
N ALA A 23 7.43 -5.79 -10.04
CA ALA A 23 8.54 -5.18 -9.30
C ALA A 23 8.15 -4.72 -7.87
N LEU A 24 6.90 -4.31 -7.65
CA LEU A 24 6.42 -3.98 -6.30
C LEU A 24 6.29 -5.22 -5.42
N GLY A 25 5.94 -6.37 -5.99
CA GLY A 25 5.92 -7.64 -5.28
C GLY A 25 7.32 -8.11 -4.89
N GLU A 26 8.30 -7.93 -5.77
CA GLU A 26 9.71 -8.18 -5.46
C GLU A 26 10.18 -7.31 -4.28
N TRP A 27 9.88 -6.02 -4.30
CA TRP A 27 10.18 -5.11 -3.21
C TRP A 27 9.54 -5.54 -1.87
N VAL A 28 8.29 -6.01 -1.88
CA VAL A 28 7.63 -6.55 -0.67
C VAL A 28 8.38 -7.77 -0.13
N ASN A 29 8.82 -8.66 -1.02
CA ASN A 29 9.62 -9.83 -0.65
C ASN A 29 10.95 -9.42 -0.03
N ASP A 30 11.63 -8.41 -0.60
CA ASP A 30 12.91 -7.90 -0.09
C ASP A 30 12.75 -7.31 1.31
N LEU A 31 11.69 -6.50 1.53
CA LEU A 31 11.38 -5.96 2.86
C LEU A 31 11.18 -7.08 3.90
N ALA A 32 10.41 -8.11 3.55
CA ALA A 32 10.19 -9.25 4.43
C ALA A 32 11.48 -10.03 4.71
N GLN A 33 12.33 -10.23 3.70
CA GLN A 33 13.62 -10.89 3.85
C GLN A 33 14.57 -10.10 4.76
N ASP A 34 14.63 -8.78 4.60
CA ASP A 34 15.51 -7.93 5.41
C ASP A 34 15.05 -7.90 6.87
N PHE A 35 13.74 -7.83 7.12
CA PHE A 35 13.21 -8.01 8.47
C PHE A 35 13.57 -9.39 9.03
N ASN A 36 13.36 -10.46 8.28
CA ASN A 36 13.65 -11.82 8.72
C ASN A 36 15.13 -12.07 9.01
N LYS A 37 16.03 -11.38 8.31
CA LYS A 37 17.48 -11.44 8.59
C LYS A 37 17.89 -10.64 9.83
N SER A 38 17.12 -9.62 10.21
CA SER A 38 17.46 -8.71 11.31
C SER A 38 17.20 -9.30 12.70
N GLN A 39 16.42 -10.37 12.80
CA GLN A 39 16.05 -11.04 14.05
C GLN A 39 15.68 -12.51 13.79
N ASN A 40 15.46 -13.30 14.85
CA ASN A 40 15.19 -14.75 14.76
C ASN A 40 13.93 -15.21 15.52
N GLN A 41 13.12 -14.30 16.02
CA GLN A 41 11.89 -14.61 16.77
C GLN A 41 10.69 -14.78 15.84
N TYR A 42 10.60 -13.97 14.80
CA TYR A 42 9.49 -13.94 13.87
C TYR A 42 9.95 -14.18 12.43
N LYS A 43 9.08 -14.78 11.64
CA LYS A 43 9.28 -14.95 10.20
C LYS A 43 8.10 -14.35 9.46
N VAL A 44 8.29 -13.21 8.84
CA VAL A 44 7.28 -12.60 7.96
C VAL A 44 7.26 -13.36 6.64
N VAL A 45 6.09 -13.84 6.25
CA VAL A 45 5.83 -14.54 4.99
C VAL A 45 4.87 -13.70 4.16
N PRO A 46 5.37 -12.97 3.14
CA PRO A 46 4.50 -12.25 2.23
C PRO A 46 3.75 -13.23 1.32
N VAL A 47 2.46 -12.99 1.14
CA VAL A 47 1.57 -13.82 0.32
C VAL A 47 0.82 -12.91 -0.64
N PHE A 48 1.14 -12.99 -1.91
CA PHE A 48 0.41 -12.30 -2.97
C PHE A 48 -0.98 -12.92 -3.16
N LYS A 49 -2.03 -12.10 -3.08
CA LYS A 49 -3.44 -12.55 -3.16
C LYS A 49 -4.19 -12.04 -4.40
N GLY A 50 -3.47 -11.71 -5.47
CA GLY A 50 -4.07 -11.09 -6.65
C GLY A 50 -4.16 -9.57 -6.50
N GLY A 51 -5.11 -8.94 -7.19
CA GLY A 51 -5.36 -7.51 -7.05
C GLY A 51 -5.99 -7.15 -5.70
N TYR A 52 -6.28 -5.87 -5.51
CA TYR A 52 -6.83 -5.37 -4.24
C TYR A 52 -8.20 -5.98 -3.89
N ASP A 53 -9.08 -6.13 -4.88
CA ASP A 53 -10.43 -6.68 -4.69
C ASP A 53 -10.39 -8.17 -4.35
N GLU A 54 -9.54 -8.94 -5.04
CA GLU A 54 -9.34 -10.35 -4.76
C GLU A 54 -8.74 -10.55 -3.37
N SER A 55 -7.73 -9.76 -3.01
CA SER A 55 -7.08 -9.80 -1.71
C SER A 55 -8.06 -9.50 -0.58
N MET A 56 -8.88 -8.46 -0.72
CA MET A 56 -9.87 -8.09 0.29
C MET A 56 -10.98 -9.15 0.41
N THR A 57 -11.47 -9.67 -0.70
CA THR A 57 -12.47 -10.74 -0.72
C THR A 57 -11.95 -12.00 -0.02
N ALA A 58 -10.71 -12.40 -0.32
CA ALA A 58 -10.06 -13.53 0.32
C ALA A 58 -9.89 -13.30 1.84
N ALA A 59 -9.51 -12.08 2.25
CA ALA A 59 -9.34 -11.74 3.65
C ALA A 59 -10.66 -11.78 4.43
N ILE A 60 -11.76 -11.29 3.86
CA ILE A 60 -13.09 -11.36 4.46
C ILE A 60 -13.53 -12.83 4.65
N ALA A 61 -13.31 -13.67 3.64
CA ALA A 61 -13.63 -15.11 3.72
C ALA A 61 -12.78 -15.80 4.79
N ALA A 62 -11.48 -15.52 4.83
CA ALA A 62 -10.56 -16.08 5.81
C ALA A 62 -10.89 -15.63 7.25
N PHE A 63 -11.26 -14.37 7.44
CA PHE A 63 -11.70 -13.86 8.74
C PHE A 63 -12.94 -14.62 9.25
N ARG A 64 -13.96 -14.80 8.40
CA ARG A 64 -15.16 -15.58 8.74
C ARG A 64 -14.87 -17.03 9.05
N ALA A 65 -13.83 -17.60 8.44
CA ALA A 65 -13.38 -18.98 8.67
C ALA A 65 -12.42 -19.11 9.86
N GLY A 66 -12.06 -18.02 10.56
CA GLY A 66 -11.10 -18.03 11.68
C GLY A 66 -9.64 -18.18 11.25
N ASN A 67 -9.31 -17.93 9.97
CA ASN A 67 -7.97 -18.09 9.37
C ASN A 67 -7.47 -16.78 8.74
N ALA A 68 -7.79 -15.63 9.34
CA ALA A 68 -7.35 -14.33 8.85
C ALA A 68 -5.82 -14.19 8.87
N PRO A 69 -5.22 -13.44 7.95
CA PRO A 69 -3.80 -13.13 8.01
C PRO A 69 -3.48 -12.25 9.22
N HIS A 70 -2.20 -12.22 9.61
CA HIS A 70 -1.74 -11.33 10.68
C HIS A 70 -1.65 -9.87 10.21
N ILE A 71 -1.22 -9.67 8.96
CA ILE A 71 -1.11 -8.36 8.31
C ILE A 71 -1.83 -8.43 6.97
N LEU A 72 -2.66 -7.43 6.70
CA LEU A 72 -3.37 -7.29 5.42
C LEU A 72 -3.11 -5.91 4.84
N GLN A 73 -2.62 -5.86 3.59
CA GLN A 73 -2.63 -4.63 2.82
C GLN A 73 -4.02 -4.37 2.26
N VAL A 74 -4.53 -3.16 2.50
CA VAL A 74 -5.84 -2.70 2.01
C VAL A 74 -5.64 -1.43 1.19
N PHE A 75 -6.32 -1.34 0.05
CA PHE A 75 -6.33 -0.14 -0.78
C PHE A 75 -7.29 0.94 -0.22
N GLU A 76 -7.13 2.16 -0.68
CA GLU A 76 -7.87 3.32 -0.14
C GLU A 76 -9.38 3.15 -0.17
N VAL A 77 -9.95 2.61 -1.24
CA VAL A 77 -11.40 2.40 -1.36
C VAL A 77 -11.90 1.34 -0.37
N GLY A 78 -11.08 0.34 -0.07
CA GLY A 78 -11.39 -0.71 0.92
C GLY A 78 -11.23 -0.26 2.36
N THR A 79 -10.54 0.84 2.61
CA THR A 79 -10.22 1.32 3.97
C THR A 79 -11.48 1.60 4.78
N ALA A 80 -12.48 2.26 4.22
CA ALA A 80 -13.74 2.55 4.93
C ALA A 80 -14.47 1.26 5.34
N THR A 81 -14.49 0.24 4.48
CA THR A 81 -15.07 -1.08 4.78
C THR A 81 -14.35 -1.75 5.94
N MET A 82 -13.02 -1.71 5.94
CA MET A 82 -12.21 -2.30 7.01
C MET A 82 -12.36 -1.54 8.32
N MET A 83 -12.41 -0.21 8.29
CA MET A 83 -12.65 0.63 9.47
C MET A 83 -14.02 0.39 10.10
N ALA A 84 -15.04 0.11 9.28
CA ALA A 84 -16.39 -0.22 9.77
C ALA A 84 -16.51 -1.66 10.30
N SER A 85 -15.54 -2.52 10.03
CA SER A 85 -15.57 -3.95 10.39
C SER A 85 -15.20 -4.15 11.85
N LYS A 86 -16.19 -4.20 12.72
CA LYS A 86 -15.98 -4.39 14.17
C LYS A 86 -15.31 -5.73 14.46
N GLY A 87 -14.18 -5.67 15.16
CA GLY A 87 -13.43 -6.85 15.61
C GLY A 87 -12.61 -7.55 14.51
N ALA A 88 -12.65 -7.07 13.26
CA ALA A 88 -11.87 -7.65 12.17
C ALA A 88 -10.44 -7.11 12.13
N ILE A 89 -10.22 -5.90 12.61
CA ILE A 89 -8.91 -5.26 12.68
C ILE A 89 -8.59 -4.83 14.11
N ARG A 90 -7.29 -4.80 14.41
CA ARG A 90 -6.78 -4.15 15.62
C ARG A 90 -6.16 -2.81 15.23
N PRO A 91 -6.60 -1.70 15.81
CA PRO A 91 -6.01 -0.39 15.54
C PRO A 91 -4.52 -0.40 15.82
N VAL A 92 -3.73 0.06 14.86
CA VAL A 92 -2.27 0.05 14.96
C VAL A 92 -1.77 0.86 16.17
N ALA A 93 -2.42 1.97 16.50
CA ALA A 93 -2.09 2.78 17.67
C ALA A 93 -2.27 1.98 18.99
N GLU A 94 -3.26 1.10 19.07
CA GLU A 94 -3.46 0.23 20.25
C GLU A 94 -2.39 -0.86 20.32
N VAL A 95 -2.10 -1.51 19.18
CA VAL A 95 -1.06 -2.55 19.11
C VAL A 95 0.30 -1.99 19.54
N MET A 96 0.67 -0.80 19.06
CA MET A 96 1.92 -0.13 19.43
C MET A 96 1.96 0.21 20.92
N LYS A 97 0.87 0.75 21.46
CA LYS A 97 0.75 1.06 22.89
C LYS A 97 0.91 -0.18 23.76
N GLU A 98 0.25 -1.28 23.41
CA GLU A 98 0.36 -2.54 24.14
C GLU A 98 1.78 -3.14 24.08
N ALA A 99 2.45 -2.98 22.96
CA ALA A 99 3.84 -3.40 22.79
C ALA A 99 4.85 -2.49 23.50
N GLY A 100 4.40 -1.40 24.14
CA GLY A 100 5.29 -0.42 24.78
C GLY A 100 6.14 0.39 23.81
N VAL A 101 5.77 0.40 22.52
CA VAL A 101 6.47 1.13 21.47
C VAL A 101 5.86 2.52 21.31
N GLN A 102 6.70 3.53 21.33
CA GLN A 102 6.25 4.90 21.05
C GLN A 102 5.86 5.02 19.58
N PHE A 103 4.62 5.41 19.35
CA PHE A 103 4.08 5.65 18.03
C PHE A 103 3.83 7.15 17.85
N ASN A 104 4.47 7.73 16.83
CA ASN A 104 4.28 9.12 16.47
C ASN A 104 3.53 9.26 15.14
N PRO A 105 2.23 9.56 15.13
CA PRO A 105 1.47 9.76 13.90
C PRO A 105 1.94 10.97 13.09
N ASP A 106 2.57 11.98 13.72
CA ASP A 106 3.06 13.17 13.03
C ASP A 106 4.32 12.92 12.20
N ALA A 107 4.91 11.72 12.30
CA ALA A 107 5.99 11.28 11.42
C ALA A 107 5.52 10.99 9.98
N TYR A 108 4.22 10.88 9.76
CA TYR A 108 3.64 10.65 8.44
C TYR A 108 3.20 11.94 7.77
N VAL A 109 3.16 11.93 6.43
CA VAL A 109 2.59 13.05 5.65
C VAL A 109 1.12 13.25 6.08
N PRO A 110 0.72 14.45 6.54
CA PRO A 110 -0.60 14.66 7.15
C PRO A 110 -1.77 14.24 6.27
N ALA A 111 -1.71 14.53 4.96
CA ALA A 111 -2.75 14.13 4.01
C ALA A 111 -2.89 12.60 3.89
N VAL A 112 -1.80 11.86 4.06
CA VAL A 112 -1.78 10.40 4.05
C VAL A 112 -2.25 9.86 5.40
N ALA A 113 -1.74 10.39 6.51
CA ALA A 113 -2.13 9.97 7.86
C ALA A 113 -3.63 10.13 8.10
N GLY A 114 -4.23 11.23 7.64
CA GLY A 114 -5.66 11.50 7.77
C GLY A 114 -6.54 10.44 7.11
N TYR A 115 -6.05 9.79 6.07
CA TYR A 115 -6.76 8.73 5.37
C TYR A 115 -6.97 7.47 6.23
N TYR A 116 -6.02 7.19 7.11
CA TYR A 116 -5.98 6.00 7.97
C TYR A 116 -6.40 6.28 9.42
N THR A 117 -6.90 7.49 9.66
CA THR A 117 -7.31 7.95 11.00
C THR A 117 -8.83 8.00 11.11
N SER A 118 -9.37 7.45 12.18
CA SER A 118 -10.81 7.50 12.47
C SER A 118 -11.27 8.93 12.76
N PRO A 119 -12.59 9.20 12.70
CA PRO A 119 -13.15 10.50 13.12
C PRO A 119 -12.82 10.89 14.57
N SER A 120 -12.51 9.92 15.42
CA SER A 120 -12.07 10.15 16.81
C SER A 120 -10.57 10.47 16.94
N GLY A 121 -9.83 10.55 15.84
CA GLY A 121 -8.39 10.85 15.84
C GLY A 121 -7.47 9.66 16.06
N GLN A 122 -8.00 8.44 16.10
CA GLN A 122 -7.19 7.24 16.27
C GLN A 122 -6.70 6.70 14.92
N MET A 123 -5.40 6.51 14.76
CA MET A 123 -4.84 5.85 13.57
C MET A 123 -5.13 4.34 13.64
N LEU A 124 -5.83 3.83 12.66
CA LEU A 124 -6.30 2.44 12.60
C LEU A 124 -5.36 1.52 11.83
N SER A 125 -4.61 2.06 10.88
CA SER A 125 -3.64 1.32 10.06
C SER A 125 -2.40 2.15 9.76
N PHE A 126 -1.30 1.49 9.42
CA PHE A 126 -0.10 2.17 8.93
C PHE A 126 -0.24 2.54 7.45
N PRO A 127 0.14 3.76 7.06
CA PRO A 127 0.44 4.07 5.67
C PRO A 127 1.57 3.18 5.17
N PHE A 128 1.35 2.48 4.06
CA PHE A 128 2.37 1.62 3.45
C PHE A 128 2.86 2.20 2.13
N ASN A 129 1.94 2.51 1.21
CA ASN A 129 2.19 3.21 -0.03
C ASN A 129 0.99 4.12 -0.33
N SER A 130 1.22 5.15 -1.14
CA SER A 130 0.15 6.06 -1.56
C SER A 130 0.34 6.41 -3.01
N SER A 131 -0.72 6.18 -3.81
CA SER A 131 -0.74 6.57 -5.21
C SER A 131 -0.93 8.07 -5.33
N THR A 132 -0.20 8.68 -6.25
CA THR A 132 -0.36 10.10 -6.61
C THR A 132 -0.65 10.19 -8.10
N PRO A 133 -1.74 10.84 -8.51
CA PRO A 133 -1.98 11.11 -9.93
C PRO A 133 -0.88 11.98 -10.51
N VAL A 134 -0.33 11.55 -11.65
CA VAL A 134 0.64 12.33 -12.41
C VAL A 134 0.19 12.45 -13.86
N PHE A 135 0.49 13.58 -14.47
CA PHE A 135 0.18 13.82 -15.86
C PHE A 135 1.41 13.54 -16.73
N HIS A 136 1.34 12.46 -17.52
CA HIS A 136 2.35 12.12 -18.52
C HIS A 136 1.93 12.66 -19.88
N TYR A 137 2.85 13.27 -20.61
CA TYR A 137 2.62 13.71 -21.98
C TYR A 137 3.83 13.42 -22.86
N ASN A 138 3.57 13.19 -24.14
CA ASN A 138 4.61 12.94 -25.14
C ASN A 138 5.10 14.27 -25.72
N LYS A 139 6.34 14.65 -25.40
CA LYS A 139 6.97 15.90 -25.88
C LYS A 139 7.09 15.96 -27.39
N ASP A 140 7.38 14.84 -28.05
CA ASP A 140 7.51 14.79 -29.51
C ASP A 140 6.16 14.99 -30.21
N ALA A 141 5.10 14.40 -29.63
CA ALA A 141 3.73 14.62 -30.10
C ALA A 141 3.31 16.09 -29.95
N PHE A 142 3.65 16.73 -28.83
CA PHE A 142 3.39 18.15 -28.62
C PHE A 142 4.10 19.00 -29.69
N LYS A 143 5.38 18.76 -29.92
CA LYS A 143 6.17 19.45 -30.94
C LYS A 143 5.57 19.25 -32.33
N ALA A 144 5.20 18.02 -32.70
CA ALA A 144 4.56 17.71 -33.98
C ALA A 144 3.21 18.42 -34.17
N ALA A 145 2.47 18.64 -33.08
CA ALA A 145 1.21 19.38 -33.08
C ALA A 145 1.39 20.91 -32.95
N GLY A 146 2.61 21.42 -33.03
CA GLY A 146 2.90 22.87 -32.95
C GLY A 146 2.73 23.46 -31.54
N MET A 147 2.85 22.62 -30.51
CA MET A 147 2.84 23.03 -29.11
C MET A 147 4.25 23.03 -28.54
N ASP A 148 4.46 23.87 -27.52
CA ASP A 148 5.72 23.90 -26.79
C ASP A 148 5.86 22.64 -25.90
N PRO A 149 6.88 21.78 -26.17
CA PRO A 149 7.09 20.56 -25.38
C PRO A 149 7.57 20.82 -23.93
N GLU A 150 8.01 22.04 -23.61
CA GLU A 150 8.45 22.39 -22.26
C GLU A 150 7.34 23.10 -21.45
N SER A 151 6.16 23.30 -22.06
CA SER A 151 5.03 23.96 -21.46
C SER A 151 3.80 23.03 -21.37
N PRO A 152 3.80 22.04 -20.44
CA PRO A 152 2.67 21.13 -20.29
C PRO A 152 1.42 21.87 -19.78
N PRO A 153 0.22 21.37 -20.11
CA PRO A 153 -1.03 21.89 -19.54
C PRO A 153 -1.02 21.78 -18.01
N LYS A 154 -1.50 22.83 -17.36
CA LYS A 154 -1.57 22.93 -15.88
C LYS A 154 -3.01 22.84 -15.36
N THR A 155 -3.98 22.93 -16.24
CA THR A 155 -5.41 22.89 -15.90
C THR A 155 -6.16 21.95 -16.83
N TRP A 156 -7.30 21.46 -16.40
CA TRP A 156 -8.17 20.61 -17.24
C TRP A 156 -8.62 21.27 -18.55
N PRO A 157 -8.99 22.57 -18.57
CA PRO A 157 -9.24 23.27 -19.83
C PRO A 157 -8.04 23.27 -20.79
N GLU A 158 -6.83 23.47 -20.28
CA GLU A 158 -5.60 23.40 -21.10
C GLU A 158 -5.33 21.98 -21.62
N VAL A 159 -5.62 20.94 -20.82
CA VAL A 159 -5.55 19.54 -21.27
C VAL A 159 -6.52 19.31 -22.43
N ALA A 160 -7.75 19.80 -22.33
CA ALA A 160 -8.74 19.68 -23.41
C ALA A 160 -8.29 20.38 -24.69
N LEU A 161 -7.70 21.57 -24.58
CA LEU A 161 -7.15 22.32 -25.73
C LEU A 161 -5.95 21.57 -26.35
N ALA A 162 -5.05 21.03 -25.54
CA ALA A 162 -3.92 20.26 -26.03
C ALA A 162 -4.41 18.99 -26.75
N ALA A 163 -5.37 18.28 -26.19
CA ALA A 163 -5.96 17.09 -26.79
C ALA A 163 -6.60 17.41 -28.16
N ALA A 164 -7.33 18.54 -28.27
CA ALA A 164 -7.91 18.97 -29.54
C ALA A 164 -6.85 19.25 -30.62
N LYS A 165 -5.72 19.89 -30.27
CA LYS A 165 -4.58 20.11 -31.17
C LYS A 165 -3.90 18.82 -31.59
N LEU A 166 -3.67 17.89 -30.65
CA LEU A 166 -3.11 16.57 -30.94
C LEU A 166 -4.02 15.79 -31.89
N LYS A 167 -5.31 15.82 -31.66
CA LYS A 167 -6.29 15.19 -32.55
C LYS A 167 -6.26 15.79 -33.95
N ALA A 168 -6.20 17.11 -34.07
CA ALA A 168 -6.10 17.82 -35.35
C ALA A 168 -4.81 17.52 -36.11
N SER A 169 -3.71 17.18 -35.40
CA SER A 169 -2.44 16.78 -36.01
C SER A 169 -2.36 15.27 -36.34
N GLY A 170 -3.48 14.53 -36.19
CA GLY A 170 -3.59 13.14 -36.63
C GLY A 170 -3.39 12.09 -35.54
N HIS A 171 -3.22 12.48 -34.27
CA HIS A 171 -3.20 11.51 -33.15
C HIS A 171 -4.60 10.92 -32.91
N LYS A 172 -4.71 9.60 -32.90
CA LYS A 172 -6.00 8.88 -32.77
C LYS A 172 -6.55 8.94 -31.34
N CYS A 173 -5.67 8.97 -30.36
CA CYS A 173 -6.01 8.94 -28.93
C CYS A 173 -5.10 9.93 -28.19
N PRO A 174 -5.40 11.23 -28.26
CA PRO A 174 -4.60 12.29 -27.63
C PRO A 174 -4.81 12.34 -26.12
#